data_648b6d9f51f2cffcce8828e57e292651
#
_entry.id   648b6d9f51f2cffcce8828e57e292651
#
_cell.length_a   1.000
_cell.length_b   1.000
_cell.length_c   1.000
_cell.angle_alpha   90.00
_cell.angle_beta   90.00
_cell.angle_gamma   90.00
#
_symmetry.space_group_name_H-M   'P 1'
#
loop_
_entity.id
_entity.type
_entity.pdbx_description
1 polymer ?
#
loop_
_entity_poly.entity_id
_entity_poly.type
_entity_poly.pdbx_seq_one_letter_code
_entity_poly.pdbx_strand_id
1 'polypeptide(L)'
;MVNDTISDLLTKIRNATGAKHQLLEVPLTKITKSIIEILKEEGFLENYKIINKLDKTIIIISLKYYGKNRQSVITNINRVSRPGLRLYANKKNIPTILSKLGIAIISTSKGLMTDSQAKNLNLGGEILCKIY
;
A
#
# COMPACT_ATOMS: atom_id res chain seq x y z
N MET A 1 0.76 19.00 -14.37
CA MET A 1 1.44 18.47 -13.19
C MET A 1 0.93 17.07 -12.90
N VAL A 2 1.81 16.12 -12.77
CA VAL A 2 1.41 14.75 -12.44
C VAL A 2 1.33 14.61 -10.93
N ASN A 3 0.17 14.21 -10.46
CA ASN A 3 -0.08 14.04 -9.04
C ASN A 3 0.13 12.56 -8.68
N ASP A 4 1.18 12.28 -7.93
CA ASP A 4 1.45 10.91 -7.51
C ASP A 4 0.84 10.64 -6.13
N THR A 5 -0.44 10.34 -6.14
CA THR A 5 -1.22 10.03 -4.94
C THR A 5 -0.66 8.83 -4.20
N ILE A 6 -0.13 7.85 -4.93
CA ILE A 6 0.45 6.64 -4.33
C ILE A 6 1.71 6.99 -3.55
N SER A 7 2.64 7.72 -4.15
CA SER A 7 3.88 8.12 -3.46
C SER A 7 3.58 8.97 -2.24
N ASP A 8 2.60 9.86 -2.33
CA ASP A 8 2.18 10.68 -1.19
C ASP A 8 1.67 9.81 -0.04
N LEU A 9 0.82 8.83 -0.34
CA LEU A 9 0.31 7.89 0.67
C LEU A 9 1.46 7.10 1.32
N LEU A 10 2.35 6.53 0.52
CA LEU A 10 3.47 5.74 1.04
C LEU A 10 4.39 6.58 1.91
N THR A 11 4.65 7.82 1.52
CA THR A 11 5.47 8.75 2.31
C THR A 11 4.81 9.07 3.64
N LYS A 12 3.51 9.33 3.64
CA LYS A 12 2.77 9.59 4.88
C LYS A 12 2.79 8.40 5.83
N ILE A 13 2.62 7.19 5.30
CA ILE A 13 2.71 5.97 6.12
C ILE A 13 4.12 5.81 6.68
N ARG A 14 5.14 6.01 5.84
CA ARG A 14 6.54 5.89 6.26
C ARG A 14 6.87 6.88 7.39
N ASN A 15 6.48 8.13 7.23
CA ASN A 15 6.75 9.16 8.21
C ASN A 15 5.99 8.91 9.52
N ALA A 16 4.73 8.49 9.43
CA ALA A 16 3.92 8.22 10.62
C ALA A 16 4.44 7.01 11.40
N THR A 17 4.86 5.95 10.70
CA THR A 17 5.43 4.77 11.37
C THR A 17 6.79 5.08 11.97
N GLY A 18 7.61 5.90 11.29
CA GLY A 18 8.89 6.33 11.81
C GLY A 18 8.76 7.17 13.08
N ALA A 19 7.73 8.00 13.16
CA ALA A 19 7.41 8.80 14.35
C ALA A 19 6.57 8.04 15.39
N LYS A 20 6.22 6.79 15.11
CA LYS A 20 5.40 5.94 15.98
C LYS A 20 4.03 6.53 16.31
N HIS A 21 3.41 7.19 15.33
CA HIS A 21 2.05 7.70 15.46
C HIS A 21 1.06 6.54 15.51
N GLN A 22 0.00 6.69 16.30
CA GLN A 22 -1.05 5.68 16.38
C GLN A 22 -2.00 5.77 15.19
N LEU A 23 -2.33 6.99 14.77
CA LEU A 23 -3.31 7.25 13.72
C LEU A 23 -2.70 8.12 12.62
N LEU A 24 -3.22 7.94 11.42
CA LEU A 24 -2.84 8.72 10.24
C LEU A 24 -4.09 9.05 9.44
N GLU A 25 -4.27 10.32 9.08
CA GLU A 25 -5.35 10.74 8.19
C GLU A 25 -4.85 10.91 6.77
N VAL A 26 -5.62 10.38 5.81
CA VAL A 26 -5.33 10.57 4.38
C VAL A 26 -6.62 10.86 3.63
N PRO A 27 -6.57 11.62 2.53
CA PRO A 27 -7.75 11.83 1.70
C PRO A 27 -8.24 10.52 1.09
N LEU A 28 -9.56 10.36 0.97
CA LEU A 28 -10.14 9.19 0.32
C LEU A 28 -10.05 9.35 -1.20
N THR A 29 -9.41 8.38 -1.85
CA THR A 29 -9.50 8.18 -3.30
C THR A 29 -9.68 6.68 -3.54
N LYS A 30 -10.06 6.31 -4.76
CA LYS A 30 -10.18 4.89 -5.11
C LYS A 30 -8.87 4.14 -4.86
N ILE A 31 -7.77 4.74 -5.28
CA ILE A 31 -6.44 4.11 -5.17
C ILE A 31 -6.02 4.00 -3.72
N THR A 32 -6.15 5.07 -2.93
CA THR A 32 -5.76 5.03 -1.52
C THR A 32 -6.58 4.00 -0.75
N LYS A 33 -7.87 3.93 -1.00
CA LYS A 33 -8.74 2.95 -0.34
C LYS A 33 -8.30 1.53 -0.69
N SER A 34 -8.04 1.26 -1.97
CA SER A 34 -7.62 -0.08 -2.42
C SER A 34 -6.31 -0.50 -1.78
N ILE A 35 -5.33 0.40 -1.73
CA ILE A 35 -4.03 0.11 -1.11
C ILE A 35 -4.19 -0.15 0.39
N ILE A 36 -4.96 0.67 1.07
CA ILE A 36 -5.18 0.53 2.51
C ILE A 36 -5.90 -0.79 2.83
N GLU A 37 -6.89 -1.17 2.04
CA GLU A 37 -7.57 -2.46 2.19
C GLU A 37 -6.59 -3.63 2.06
N ILE A 38 -5.72 -3.59 1.06
CA ILE A 38 -4.71 -4.63 0.85
C ILE A 38 -3.75 -4.68 2.04
N LEU A 39 -3.26 -3.54 2.50
CA LEU A 39 -2.34 -3.49 3.63
C LEU A 39 -2.97 -4.03 4.91
N LYS A 40 -4.24 -3.76 5.13
CA LYS A 40 -4.96 -4.30 6.28
C LYS A 40 -5.11 -5.82 6.18
N GLU A 41 -5.55 -6.32 5.03
CA GLU A 41 -5.74 -7.75 4.80
C GLU A 41 -4.45 -8.55 4.96
N GLU A 42 -3.33 -7.95 4.52
CA GLU A 42 -2.02 -8.59 4.63
C GLU A 42 -1.37 -8.41 6.01
N GLY A 43 -2.04 -7.73 6.93
CA GLY A 43 -1.57 -7.61 8.30
C GLY A 43 -0.58 -6.49 8.56
N PHE A 44 -0.44 -5.55 7.64
CA PHE A 44 0.47 -4.40 7.80
C PHE A 44 -0.16 -3.23 8.53
N LEU A 45 -1.48 -3.15 8.55
CA LEU A 45 -2.22 -2.11 9.29
C LEU A 45 -3.19 -2.77 10.26
N GLU A 46 -3.43 -2.10 11.38
CA GLU A 46 -4.38 -2.60 12.36
C GLU A 46 -5.82 -2.49 11.87
N ASN A 47 -6.20 -1.31 11.39
CA ASN A 47 -7.56 -1.05 10.91
C ASN A 47 -7.62 0.28 10.18
N TYR A 48 -8.76 0.57 9.58
CA TYR A 48 -9.03 1.89 9.00
C TYR A 48 -10.51 2.22 9.13
N LYS A 49 -10.82 3.51 9.05
CA LYS A 49 -12.19 4.00 9.13
C LYS A 49 -12.37 5.16 8.15
N ILE A 50 -13.49 5.15 7.44
CA ILE A 50 -13.82 6.23 6.50
C ILE A 50 -14.72 7.23 7.23
N ILE A 51 -14.35 8.50 7.18
CA ILE A 51 -15.09 9.58 7.85
C ILE A 51 -15.43 10.66 6.84
N ASN A 52 -16.71 11.04 6.82
CA ASN A 52 -17.19 12.15 6.00
C ASN A 52 -17.10 13.43 6.82
N LYS A 53 -16.29 14.37 6.36
CA LYS A 53 -16.25 15.74 6.89
C LYS A 53 -17.02 16.66 5.96
N LEU A 54 -17.29 17.89 6.40
CA LEU A 54 -18.14 18.84 5.65
C LEU A 54 -17.72 19.00 4.18
N ASP A 55 -16.43 19.10 3.92
CA ASP A 55 -15.92 19.37 2.58
C ASP A 55 -15.21 18.21 1.92
N LYS A 56 -14.99 17.12 2.64
CA LYS A 56 -14.15 16.03 2.14
C LYS A 56 -14.41 14.74 2.90
N THR A 57 -14.04 13.63 2.27
CA THR A 57 -14.04 12.33 2.91
C THR A 57 -12.59 11.91 3.14
N ILE A 58 -12.30 11.47 4.34
CA ILE A 58 -10.96 11.02 4.72
C ILE A 58 -10.97 9.59 5.20
N ILE A 59 -9.79 8.97 5.19
CA ILE A 59 -9.58 7.67 5.81
C ILE A 59 -8.68 7.88 7.02
N ILE A 60 -9.11 7.39 8.18
CA ILE A 60 -8.26 7.33 9.37
C ILE A 60 -7.69 5.93 9.46
N ILE A 61 -6.38 5.83 9.44
CA ILE A 61 -5.65 4.58 9.46
C ILE A 61 -5.09 4.35 10.85
N SER A 62 -5.34 3.17 11.43
CA SER A 62 -4.69 2.74 12.67
C SER A 62 -3.45 1.96 12.31
N LEU A 63 -2.29 2.49 12.68
CA LEU A 63 -1.01 1.88 12.36
C LEU A 63 -0.74 0.73 13.32
N LYS A 64 0.03 -0.26 12.87
CA LYS A 64 0.26 -1.48 13.62
C LYS A 64 1.70 -1.57 14.12
N TYR A 65 1.84 -1.87 15.41
CA TYR A 65 3.13 -2.01 16.06
C TYR A 65 3.16 -3.30 16.85
N TYR A 66 4.35 -3.77 17.18
CA TYR A 66 4.53 -4.95 18.01
C TYR A 66 5.65 -4.74 19.01
N GLY A 67 5.60 -5.53 20.12
CA GLY A 67 6.63 -5.51 21.12
C GLY A 67 6.55 -4.32 22.08
N LYS A 68 7.36 -4.35 23.12
CA LYS A 68 7.40 -3.29 24.15
C LYS A 68 7.93 -1.98 23.62
N ASN A 69 8.80 -2.03 22.59
CA ASN A 69 9.40 -0.84 22.01
C ASN A 69 8.56 -0.24 20.88
N ARG A 70 7.35 -0.73 20.65
CA ARG A 70 6.47 -0.29 19.59
C ARG A 70 7.19 -0.25 18.24
N GLN A 71 7.72 -1.37 17.83
CA GLN A 71 8.31 -1.49 16.50
C GLN A 71 7.22 -1.60 15.45
N SER A 72 7.39 -0.85 14.37
CA SER A 72 6.43 -0.91 13.26
C SER A 72 6.43 -2.29 12.60
N VAL A 73 5.24 -2.80 12.29
CA VAL A 73 5.10 -4.01 11.49
C VAL A 73 5.63 -3.78 10.08
N ILE A 74 5.50 -2.55 9.56
CA ILE A 74 6.09 -2.18 8.28
C ILE A 74 7.56 -1.83 8.50
N THR A 75 8.45 -2.65 7.94
CA THR A 75 9.88 -2.37 7.97
C THR A 75 10.28 -1.45 6.84
N ASN A 76 9.70 -1.66 5.67
CA ASN A 76 10.03 -0.87 4.48
C ASN A 76 8.80 -0.75 3.59
N ILE A 77 8.63 0.42 2.98
CA ILE A 77 7.54 0.69 2.06
C ILE A 77 8.06 1.58 0.94
N ASN A 78 8.14 1.03 -0.27
CA ASN A 78 8.82 1.67 -1.39
C ASN A 78 7.95 1.73 -2.64
N ARG A 79 7.98 2.86 -3.30
CA ARG A 79 7.38 3.05 -4.62
C ARG A 79 8.25 2.36 -5.67
N VAL A 80 7.64 1.58 -6.58
CA VAL A 80 8.34 0.94 -7.69
C VAL A 80 8.08 1.68 -8.99
N SER A 81 6.85 1.65 -9.50
CA SER A 81 6.48 2.45 -10.67
C SER A 81 6.28 3.90 -10.29
N ARG A 82 6.70 4.82 -11.16
CA ARG A 82 6.55 6.26 -10.98
C ARG A 82 5.94 6.86 -12.24
N PRO A 83 5.33 8.06 -12.17
CA PRO A 83 4.77 8.68 -13.36
C PRO A 83 5.75 8.80 -14.54
N GLY A 84 7.04 9.04 -14.26
CA GLY A 84 8.07 9.15 -15.29
C GLY A 84 8.69 7.83 -15.70
N LEU A 85 8.46 6.77 -14.94
CA LEU A 85 9.04 5.44 -15.22
C LEU A 85 8.10 4.37 -14.73
N ARG A 86 7.31 3.80 -15.63
CA ARG A 86 6.34 2.76 -15.33
C ARG A 86 6.97 1.38 -15.47
N LEU A 87 6.88 0.55 -14.44
CA LEU A 87 7.43 -0.80 -14.42
C LEU A 87 6.31 -1.83 -14.42
N TYR A 88 6.37 -2.76 -15.37
CA TYR A 88 5.33 -3.76 -15.57
C TYR A 88 5.90 -5.16 -15.39
N ALA A 89 5.05 -6.08 -14.98
CA ALA A 89 5.35 -7.50 -14.98
C ALA A 89 4.24 -8.22 -15.74
N ASN A 90 4.62 -9.15 -16.62
CA ASN A 90 3.62 -9.99 -17.25
C ASN A 90 3.28 -11.15 -16.31
N LYS A 91 2.22 -11.91 -16.64
CA LYS A 91 1.75 -13.01 -15.79
C LYS A 91 2.79 -14.10 -15.53
N LYS A 92 3.80 -14.20 -16.38
CA LYS A 92 4.88 -15.19 -16.22
C LYS A 92 6.03 -14.69 -15.35
N ASN A 93 6.20 -13.37 -15.24
CA ASN A 93 7.35 -12.75 -14.61
C ASN A 93 7.01 -11.92 -13.38
N ILE A 94 5.86 -12.18 -12.76
CA ILE A 94 5.49 -11.48 -11.53
C ILE A 94 6.54 -11.77 -10.47
N PRO A 95 7.15 -10.72 -9.87
CA PRO A 95 8.22 -10.94 -8.90
C PRO A 95 7.71 -11.67 -7.67
N THR A 96 8.47 -12.69 -7.26
CA THR A 96 8.23 -13.38 -6.00
C THR A 96 9.27 -12.98 -4.97
N ILE A 97 9.92 -11.84 -5.18
CA ILE A 97 11.07 -11.38 -4.41
C ILE A 97 10.80 -11.30 -2.92
N LEU A 98 9.56 -10.93 -2.55
CA LEU A 98 9.17 -10.77 -1.16
C LEU A 98 8.13 -11.80 -0.73
N SER A 99 7.98 -12.90 -1.45
CA SER A 99 6.89 -13.86 -1.29
C SER A 99 6.71 -14.40 0.13
N LYS A 100 7.75 -14.38 0.95
CA LYS A 100 7.67 -14.85 2.34
C LYS A 100 7.77 -13.73 3.37
N LEU A 101 8.27 -12.56 3.00
CA LEU A 101 8.57 -11.47 3.91
C LEU A 101 7.74 -10.22 3.67
N GLY A 102 7.04 -10.15 2.52
CA GLY A 102 6.27 -8.97 2.20
C GLY A 102 5.45 -9.15 0.95
N ILE A 103 4.96 -8.04 0.43
CA ILE A 103 4.08 -8.04 -0.75
C ILE A 103 4.52 -6.98 -1.75
N ALA A 104 4.15 -7.20 -3.01
CA ALA A 104 4.12 -6.15 -4.02
C ALA A 104 2.66 -5.89 -4.36
N ILE A 105 2.28 -4.65 -4.57
CA ILE A 105 0.94 -4.30 -5.03
C ILE A 105 0.99 -4.07 -6.51
N ILE A 106 0.15 -4.79 -7.24
CA ILE A 106 0.12 -4.81 -8.71
C ILE A 106 -1.20 -4.23 -9.17
N SER A 107 -1.15 -3.32 -10.14
CA SER A 107 -2.35 -2.79 -10.80
C SER A 107 -2.64 -3.64 -12.03
N THR A 108 -3.72 -4.42 -11.98
CA THR A 108 -4.12 -5.33 -13.04
C THR A 108 -5.42 -4.86 -13.71
N SER A 109 -5.81 -5.54 -14.76
CA SER A 109 -7.09 -5.28 -15.42
C SER A 109 -8.30 -5.51 -14.49
N LYS A 110 -8.11 -6.27 -13.41
CA LYS A 110 -9.17 -6.55 -12.42
C LYS A 110 -8.99 -5.76 -11.13
N GLY A 111 -8.17 -4.72 -11.14
CA GLY A 111 -7.95 -3.85 -10.00
C GLY A 111 -6.60 -4.08 -9.32
N LEU A 112 -6.43 -3.44 -8.18
CA LEU A 112 -5.21 -3.58 -7.39
C LEU A 112 -5.26 -4.88 -6.60
N MET A 113 -4.13 -5.57 -6.57
CA MET A 113 -4.01 -6.82 -5.83
C MET A 113 -2.55 -7.08 -5.46
N THR A 114 -2.31 -8.08 -4.62
CA THR A 114 -0.95 -8.48 -4.28
C THR A 114 -0.35 -9.30 -5.43
N ASP A 115 0.98 -9.41 -5.42
CA ASP A 115 1.72 -10.25 -6.37
C ASP A 115 1.23 -11.71 -6.33
N SER A 116 0.97 -12.26 -5.14
CA SER A 116 0.46 -13.61 -5.00
C SER A 116 -0.92 -13.77 -5.64
N GLN A 117 -1.81 -12.82 -5.42
CA GLN A 117 -3.15 -12.86 -6.01
C GLN A 117 -3.09 -12.75 -7.54
N ALA A 118 -2.26 -11.84 -8.05
CA ALA A 118 -2.10 -11.67 -9.50
C ALA A 118 -1.53 -12.94 -10.14
N LYS A 119 -0.56 -13.57 -9.48
CA LYS A 119 0.03 -14.82 -9.95
C LYS A 119 -1.02 -15.94 -10.01
N ASN A 120 -1.83 -16.07 -8.95
CA ASN A 120 -2.86 -17.09 -8.89
C ASN A 120 -3.94 -16.90 -9.95
N LEU A 121 -4.23 -15.65 -10.33
CA LEU A 121 -5.21 -15.34 -11.36
C LEU A 121 -4.60 -15.24 -12.75
N ASN A 122 -3.31 -15.50 -12.90
CA ASN A 122 -2.57 -15.38 -14.16
C ASN A 122 -2.72 -13.99 -14.79
N LEU A 123 -2.61 -12.95 -13.96
CA LEU A 123 -2.70 -11.55 -14.41
C LEU A 123 -1.35 -10.88 -14.26
N GLY A 124 -0.99 -10.09 -15.25
CA GLY A 124 0.14 -9.18 -15.18
C GLY A 124 -0.36 -7.76 -14.96
N GLY A 125 0.56 -6.85 -14.73
CA GLY A 125 0.20 -5.45 -14.58
C GLY A 125 1.35 -4.58 -14.13
N GLU A 126 1.03 -3.36 -13.77
CA GLU A 126 2.00 -2.38 -13.28
C GLU A 126 2.34 -2.66 -11.82
N ILE A 127 3.65 -2.73 -11.52
CA ILE A 127 4.11 -2.91 -10.13
C ILE A 127 4.13 -1.54 -9.46
N LEU A 128 3.22 -1.31 -8.54
CA LEU A 128 3.07 0.00 -7.91
C LEU A 128 4.07 0.21 -6.78
N CYS A 129 4.15 -0.73 -5.85
CA CYS A 129 4.99 -0.57 -4.66
C CYS A 129 5.30 -1.93 -4.03
N LYS A 130 6.25 -1.91 -3.10
CA LYS A 130 6.64 -3.08 -2.30
C LYS A 130 6.59 -2.72 -0.83
N ILE A 131 6.10 -3.63 -0.01
CA ILE A 131 5.96 -3.46 1.43
C ILE A 131 6.46 -4.72 2.12
N TYR A 132 7.32 -4.55 3.13
CA TYR A 132 7.74 -5.66 3.99
C TYR A 132 8.10 -5.20 5.38
#